data_979f4622fbc78e7b1864399a3fb4b86c
#
_entry.id   979f4622fbc78e7b1864399a3fb4b86c
#
_cell.length_a   1.000
_cell.length_b   1.000
_cell.length_c   1.000
_cell.angle_alpha   90.00
_cell.angle_beta   90.00
_cell.angle_gamma   90.00
#
_symmetry.space_group_name_H-M   'P 1'
#
loop_
_entity.id
_entity.type
_entity.pdbx_description
1 polymer ?
#
loop_
_entity_poly.entity_id
_entity_poly.type
_entity_poly.pdbx_seq_one_letter_code
_entity_poly.pdbx_strand_id
1 'polypeptide(L)'
;IGRVLQTLKDKGMYDNSLIIFVSDHGDMMGDHYHWRKTYPYEGSTHIPYIIKWPAKAQVVPGKVDNPVELRDLLPTFLEIAGTSVPTDIDGRSLLSLAKGTETEWRKYIDLEHATCYSDDNYWCALTDGKIKYIWYFYTGEEQLFDLAKDPKELHNAVNDKKYKKLLTGMRAEMIRHLSERGEEFVKDGQLVV
;
A
#
# COMPACT_ATOMS: atom_id res chain seq x y z
N ILE A 1 -12.33 1.89 -20.81
CA ILE A 1 -13.17 1.51 -19.64
C ILE A 1 -14.64 1.59 -20.03
N GLY A 2 -15.19 2.75 -20.49
CA GLY A 2 -16.62 2.94 -20.78
C GLY A 2 -17.25 1.89 -21.68
N ARG A 3 -16.58 1.50 -22.80
CA ARG A 3 -17.09 0.44 -23.70
C ARG A 3 -17.22 -0.91 -23.01
N VAL A 4 -16.29 -1.29 -22.13
CA VAL A 4 -16.35 -2.55 -21.36
C VAL A 4 -17.55 -2.54 -20.41
N LEU A 5 -17.73 -1.44 -19.65
CA LEU A 5 -18.87 -1.28 -18.75
C LEU A 5 -20.20 -1.31 -19.49
N GLN A 6 -20.29 -0.67 -20.67
CA GLN A 6 -21.49 -0.70 -21.50
C GLN A 6 -21.79 -2.12 -21.98
N THR A 7 -20.80 -2.86 -22.46
CA THR A 7 -20.97 -4.27 -22.86
C THR A 7 -21.49 -5.14 -21.72
N LEU A 8 -21.00 -4.96 -20.50
CA LEU A 8 -21.52 -5.69 -19.34
C LEU A 8 -22.99 -5.36 -19.05
N LYS A 9 -23.39 -4.10 -19.21
CA LYS A 9 -24.79 -3.66 -19.06
C LYS A 9 -25.68 -4.26 -20.15
N ASP A 10 -25.26 -4.18 -21.40
CA ASP A 10 -26.01 -4.70 -22.55
C ASP A 10 -26.21 -6.23 -22.46
N LYS A 11 -25.31 -6.92 -21.82
CA LYS A 11 -25.37 -8.38 -21.55
C LYS A 11 -26.06 -8.74 -20.23
N GLY A 12 -26.56 -7.78 -19.46
CA GLY A 12 -27.17 -8.03 -18.14
C GLY A 12 -26.22 -8.57 -17.09
N MET A 13 -24.90 -8.43 -17.29
CA MET A 13 -23.87 -8.95 -16.38
C MET A 13 -23.40 -7.93 -15.35
N TYR A 14 -23.64 -6.64 -15.59
CA TYR A 14 -23.07 -5.55 -14.81
C TYR A 14 -23.40 -5.67 -13.30
N ASP A 15 -24.66 -5.91 -12.96
CA ASP A 15 -25.09 -5.93 -11.56
C ASP A 15 -24.53 -7.12 -10.77
N ASN A 16 -24.25 -8.23 -11.45
CA ASN A 16 -23.66 -9.43 -10.83
C ASN A 16 -22.11 -9.48 -10.94
N SER A 17 -21.47 -8.44 -11.44
CA SER A 17 -20.02 -8.40 -11.60
C SER A 17 -19.35 -7.62 -10.46
N LEU A 18 -18.25 -8.13 -9.94
CA LEU A 18 -17.23 -7.36 -9.22
C LEU A 18 -16.33 -6.71 -10.26
N ILE A 19 -16.22 -5.39 -10.24
CA ILE A 19 -15.38 -4.64 -11.18
C ILE A 19 -14.40 -3.81 -10.38
N ILE A 20 -13.11 -4.01 -10.63
CA ILE A 20 -12.05 -3.28 -9.95
C ILE A 20 -11.23 -2.52 -10.99
N PHE A 21 -11.03 -1.23 -10.73
CA PHE A 21 -10.08 -0.40 -11.46
C PHE A 21 -8.91 -0.09 -10.53
N VAL A 22 -7.73 -0.55 -10.91
CA VAL A 22 -6.51 -0.50 -10.13
C VAL A 22 -5.32 -0.42 -11.09
N SER A 23 -4.17 0.06 -10.62
CA SER A 23 -2.88 -0.04 -11.33
C SER A 23 -1.95 -0.96 -10.57
N ASP A 24 -0.95 -1.53 -11.25
CA ASP A 24 0.15 -2.30 -10.63
C ASP A 24 1.14 -1.39 -9.88
N HIS A 25 1.37 -0.18 -10.38
CA HIS A 25 2.18 0.89 -9.80
C HIS A 25 1.77 2.23 -10.38
N GLY A 26 2.28 3.32 -9.81
CA GLY A 26 2.19 4.66 -10.36
C GLY A 26 3.34 4.98 -11.31
N ASP A 27 3.55 6.28 -11.56
CA ASP A 27 4.67 6.83 -12.32
C ASP A 27 5.04 8.19 -11.75
N MET A 28 6.33 8.45 -11.57
CA MET A 28 6.85 9.69 -10.99
C MET A 28 6.55 10.92 -11.85
N MET A 29 6.47 10.77 -13.18
CA MET A 29 6.06 11.81 -14.12
C MET A 29 6.82 13.15 -13.98
N GLY A 30 8.04 13.10 -13.47
CA GLY A 30 8.88 14.27 -13.19
C GLY A 30 8.90 14.70 -11.71
N ASP A 31 8.07 14.15 -10.85
CA ASP A 31 8.13 14.40 -9.41
C ASP A 31 9.50 13.96 -8.86
N HIS A 32 10.06 14.74 -7.94
CA HIS A 32 11.43 14.56 -7.41
C HIS A 32 12.51 14.46 -8.51
N TYR A 33 12.25 14.99 -9.71
CA TYR A 33 13.10 14.88 -10.92
C TYR A 33 13.27 13.42 -11.40
N HIS A 34 12.35 12.52 -11.01
CA HIS A 34 12.34 11.12 -11.42
C HIS A 34 11.23 10.81 -12.43
N TRP A 35 11.46 9.76 -13.21
CA TRP A 35 10.52 9.20 -14.17
C TRP A 35 10.29 7.73 -13.88
N ARG A 36 9.15 7.21 -14.29
CA ARG A 36 8.75 5.82 -14.10
C ARG A 36 8.47 5.49 -12.62
N LYS A 37 8.62 4.24 -12.27
CA LYS A 37 8.47 3.64 -10.94
C LYS A 37 9.84 3.36 -10.34
N THR A 38 9.92 2.64 -9.24
CA THR A 38 11.11 2.19 -8.50
C THR A 38 11.47 3.05 -7.30
N TYR A 39 10.79 4.17 -7.13
CA TYR A 39 11.01 5.09 -6.01
C TYR A 39 9.91 4.94 -4.95
N PRO A 40 10.20 5.21 -3.65
CA PRO A 40 9.25 5.02 -2.56
C PRO A 40 8.17 6.09 -2.46
N TYR A 41 8.20 7.10 -3.31
CA TYR A 41 7.31 8.26 -3.25
C TYR A 41 5.92 7.98 -3.82
N GLU A 42 4.94 8.81 -3.39
CA GLU A 42 3.52 8.67 -3.77
C GLU A 42 3.28 8.57 -5.28
N GLY A 43 4.05 9.30 -6.10
CA GLY A 43 3.95 9.20 -7.56
C GLY A 43 4.13 7.77 -8.09
N SER A 44 5.00 7.00 -7.46
CA SER A 44 5.29 5.60 -7.83
C SER A 44 4.42 4.58 -7.10
N THR A 45 4.08 4.83 -5.83
CA THR A 45 3.52 3.82 -4.93
C THR A 45 2.03 3.96 -4.67
N HIS A 46 1.47 5.18 -4.79
CA HIS A 46 0.05 5.43 -4.55
C HIS A 46 -0.75 5.23 -5.84
N ILE A 47 -1.50 4.15 -5.89
CA ILE A 47 -2.29 3.73 -7.06
C ILE A 47 -3.78 4.00 -6.86
N PRO A 48 -4.57 4.19 -7.93
CA PRO A 48 -6.02 4.21 -7.82
C PRO A 48 -6.55 2.84 -7.40
N TYR A 49 -7.57 2.84 -6.54
CA TYR A 49 -8.24 1.62 -6.09
C TYR A 49 -9.75 1.87 -6.03
N ILE A 50 -10.47 1.53 -7.11
CA ILE A 50 -11.91 1.78 -7.25
C ILE A 50 -12.63 0.46 -7.44
N ILE A 51 -13.64 0.19 -6.61
CA ILE A 51 -14.38 -1.07 -6.65
C ILE A 51 -15.87 -0.79 -6.88
N LYS A 52 -16.43 -1.47 -7.87
CA LYS A 52 -17.88 -1.66 -8.03
C LYS A 52 -18.23 -3.08 -7.58
N TRP A 53 -18.95 -3.18 -6.50
CA TRP A 53 -19.39 -4.47 -5.93
C TRP A 53 -20.57 -5.05 -6.69
N PRO A 54 -20.73 -6.39 -6.75
CA PRO A 54 -21.96 -7.00 -7.25
C PRO A 54 -23.13 -6.64 -6.32
N ALA A 55 -24.34 -6.49 -6.86
CA ALA A 55 -25.51 -6.08 -6.09
C ALA A 55 -25.78 -6.97 -4.87
N LYS A 56 -25.53 -8.28 -4.98
CA LYS A 56 -25.65 -9.25 -3.91
C LYS A 56 -24.76 -8.97 -2.69
N ALA A 57 -23.66 -8.23 -2.87
CA ALA A 57 -22.75 -7.90 -1.79
C ALA A 57 -23.31 -6.83 -0.83
N GLN A 58 -24.30 -6.06 -1.26
CA GLN A 58 -24.99 -5.03 -0.45
C GLN A 58 -24.04 -4.01 0.18
N VAL A 59 -23.00 -3.61 -0.55
CA VAL A 59 -22.07 -2.56 -0.11
C VAL A 59 -22.66 -1.21 -0.48
N VAL A 60 -22.73 -0.31 0.47
CA VAL A 60 -23.14 1.09 0.27
C VAL A 60 -21.94 1.85 -0.34
N PRO A 61 -22.14 2.61 -1.43
CA PRO A 61 -21.07 3.42 -2.00
C PRO A 61 -20.48 4.39 -0.99
N GLY A 62 -19.16 4.46 -0.93
CA GLY A 62 -18.45 5.32 0.00
C GLY A 62 -16.95 5.31 -0.24
N LYS A 63 -16.21 6.01 0.61
CA LYS A 63 -14.75 6.05 0.65
C LYS A 63 -14.26 5.34 1.90
N VAL A 64 -13.19 4.59 1.75
CA VAL A 64 -12.48 3.92 2.85
C VAL A 64 -11.06 4.52 2.90
N ASP A 65 -10.64 4.96 4.08
CA ASP A 65 -9.33 5.60 4.28
C ASP A 65 -8.26 4.63 4.86
N ASN A 66 -8.63 3.38 5.10
CA ASN A 66 -7.69 2.36 5.57
C ASN A 66 -6.68 2.00 4.46
N PRO A 67 -5.41 1.72 4.81
CA PRO A 67 -4.43 1.28 3.83
C PRO A 67 -4.80 -0.07 3.24
N VAL A 68 -4.89 -0.13 1.91
CA VAL A 68 -5.20 -1.32 1.12
C VAL A 68 -4.15 -1.51 0.03
N GLU A 69 -4.01 -2.72 -0.48
CA GLU A 69 -2.95 -3.07 -1.40
C GLU A 69 -3.36 -4.16 -2.40
N LEU A 70 -2.52 -4.44 -3.40
CA LEU A 70 -2.81 -5.44 -4.43
C LEU A 70 -2.94 -6.86 -3.91
N ARG A 71 -2.26 -7.22 -2.81
CA ARG A 71 -2.41 -8.53 -2.14
C ARG A 71 -3.85 -8.79 -1.69
N ASP A 72 -4.65 -7.74 -1.48
CA ASP A 72 -6.06 -7.83 -1.05
C ASP A 72 -7.02 -8.26 -2.18
N LEU A 73 -6.57 -8.25 -3.43
CA LEU A 73 -7.39 -8.62 -4.58
C LEU A 73 -7.81 -10.09 -4.54
N LEU A 74 -6.85 -10.99 -4.34
CA LEU A 74 -7.11 -12.44 -4.35
C LEU A 74 -8.16 -12.85 -3.32
N PRO A 75 -7.99 -12.55 -2.02
CA PRO A 75 -9.00 -12.92 -1.01
C PRO A 75 -10.37 -12.26 -1.27
N THR A 76 -10.38 -11.04 -1.81
CA THR A 76 -11.63 -10.35 -2.19
C THR A 76 -12.35 -11.09 -3.31
N PHE A 77 -11.63 -11.53 -4.35
CA PHE A 77 -12.23 -12.31 -5.45
C PHE A 77 -12.79 -13.63 -4.96
N LEU A 78 -12.05 -14.35 -4.14
CA LEU A 78 -12.47 -15.66 -3.61
C LEU A 78 -13.72 -15.53 -2.74
N GLU A 79 -13.75 -14.56 -1.83
CA GLU A 79 -14.93 -14.34 -0.97
C GLU A 79 -16.16 -13.97 -1.78
N ILE A 80 -16.06 -13.06 -2.76
CA ILE A 80 -17.19 -12.67 -3.63
C ILE A 80 -17.64 -13.83 -4.52
N ALA A 81 -16.73 -14.70 -4.94
CA ALA A 81 -17.07 -15.91 -5.66
C ALA A 81 -17.75 -16.99 -4.78
N GLY A 82 -17.71 -16.85 -3.47
CA GLY A 82 -18.21 -17.84 -2.51
C GLY A 82 -17.29 -19.06 -2.34
N THR A 83 -15.99 -18.85 -2.61
CA THR A 83 -14.95 -19.87 -2.45
C THR A 83 -14.17 -19.60 -1.16
N SER A 84 -13.59 -20.63 -0.56
CA SER A 84 -12.76 -20.48 0.63
C SER A 84 -11.50 -19.67 0.34
N VAL A 85 -11.17 -18.76 1.24
CA VAL A 85 -9.93 -17.99 1.20
C VAL A 85 -8.83 -18.79 1.91
N PRO A 86 -7.66 -19.03 1.30
CA PRO A 86 -6.53 -19.66 1.98
C PRO A 86 -6.11 -18.88 3.23
N THR A 87 -5.60 -19.57 4.23
CA THR A 87 -5.17 -18.94 5.50
C THR A 87 -3.70 -18.53 5.51
N ASP A 88 -2.94 -18.95 4.51
CA ASP A 88 -1.50 -18.75 4.35
C ASP A 88 -1.16 -17.64 3.32
N ILE A 89 -2.04 -16.64 3.21
CA ILE A 89 -1.85 -15.48 2.33
C ILE A 89 -1.81 -14.18 3.14
N ASP A 90 -1.02 -13.20 2.67
CA ASP A 90 -0.83 -11.92 3.36
C ASP A 90 -1.99 -10.93 3.16
N GLY A 91 -2.70 -11.05 2.03
CA GLY A 91 -3.82 -10.18 1.69
C GLY A 91 -5.05 -10.44 2.55
N ARG A 92 -5.93 -9.45 2.65
CA ARG A 92 -7.22 -9.52 3.34
C ARG A 92 -8.36 -9.13 2.42
N SER A 93 -9.49 -9.82 2.53
CA SER A 93 -10.67 -9.41 1.76
C SER A 93 -11.14 -8.02 2.14
N LEU A 94 -11.47 -7.23 1.13
CA LEU A 94 -11.95 -5.86 1.27
C LEU A 94 -13.45 -5.78 1.56
N LEU A 95 -14.18 -6.91 1.57
CA LEU A 95 -15.64 -6.90 1.66
C LEU A 95 -16.13 -6.40 3.02
N SER A 96 -15.54 -6.89 4.13
CA SER A 96 -15.90 -6.45 5.50
C SER A 96 -15.54 -4.97 5.69
N LEU A 97 -14.40 -4.55 5.18
CA LEU A 97 -13.96 -3.16 5.21
C LEU A 97 -14.93 -2.25 4.45
N ALA A 98 -15.32 -2.65 3.24
CA ALA A 98 -16.27 -1.90 2.41
C ALA A 98 -17.68 -1.84 3.00
N LYS A 99 -18.08 -2.85 3.78
CA LYS A 99 -19.35 -2.87 4.53
C LYS A 99 -19.32 -2.07 5.83
N GLY A 100 -18.13 -1.61 6.26
CA GLY A 100 -17.96 -0.96 7.56
C GLY A 100 -18.13 -1.92 8.76
N THR A 101 -17.99 -3.21 8.56
CA THR A 101 -18.10 -4.25 9.60
C THR A 101 -16.74 -4.72 10.12
N GLU A 102 -15.65 -4.27 9.48
CA GLU A 102 -14.30 -4.58 9.91
C GLU A 102 -13.94 -3.81 11.18
N THR A 103 -13.47 -4.51 12.20
CA THR A 103 -13.07 -3.92 13.49
C THR A 103 -11.57 -3.90 13.69
N GLU A 104 -10.83 -4.75 12.98
CA GLU A 104 -9.38 -4.91 13.11
C GLU A 104 -8.72 -4.95 11.73
N TRP A 105 -8.36 -3.79 11.21
CA TRP A 105 -7.61 -3.68 9.96
C TRP A 105 -6.14 -3.42 10.22
N ARG A 106 -5.28 -3.80 9.25
CA ARG A 106 -3.85 -3.48 9.32
C ARG A 106 -3.65 -1.97 9.45
N LYS A 107 -2.69 -1.59 10.27
CA LYS A 107 -2.35 -0.18 10.46
C LYS A 107 -1.42 0.32 9.36
N TYR A 108 -0.49 -0.52 8.93
CA TYR A 108 0.49 -0.19 7.91
C TYR A 108 0.44 -1.20 6.78
N ILE A 109 0.82 -0.76 5.60
CA ILE A 109 1.26 -1.59 4.49
C ILE A 109 2.76 -1.39 4.30
N ASP A 110 3.42 -2.44 3.86
CA ASP A 110 4.81 -2.41 3.43
C ASP A 110 4.90 -2.18 1.93
N LEU A 111 5.90 -1.41 1.54
CA LEU A 111 6.29 -1.16 0.17
C LEU A 111 7.77 -1.48 0.08
N GLU A 112 8.20 -2.13 -1.00
CA GLU A 112 9.61 -2.47 -1.15
C GLU A 112 10.04 -2.48 -2.60
N HIS A 113 11.33 -2.31 -2.79
CA HIS A 113 11.97 -2.39 -4.08
C HIS A 113 13.36 -2.98 -3.94
N ALA A 114 13.65 -4.06 -4.68
CA ALA A 114 14.98 -4.60 -4.80
C ALA A 114 15.84 -3.72 -5.73
N THR A 115 17.15 -3.89 -5.68
CA THR A 115 18.11 -3.18 -6.51
C THR A 115 17.71 -3.16 -7.99
N CYS A 116 17.55 -1.97 -8.54
CA CYS A 116 17.27 -1.76 -9.95
C CYS A 116 17.85 -0.40 -10.37
N TYR A 117 18.61 -0.36 -11.45
CA TYR A 117 19.35 0.79 -11.98
C TYR A 117 20.53 1.27 -11.12
N SER A 118 20.43 1.21 -9.81
CA SER A 118 21.46 1.61 -8.84
C SER A 118 21.29 0.78 -7.57
N ASP A 119 22.40 0.45 -6.90
CA ASP A 119 22.38 -0.23 -5.61
C ASP A 119 21.69 0.63 -4.54
N ASP A 120 21.85 1.95 -4.61
CA ASP A 120 21.22 2.89 -3.68
C ASP A 120 19.67 2.86 -3.73
N ASN A 121 19.09 2.28 -4.79
CA ASN A 121 17.65 2.16 -4.94
C ASN A 121 17.09 0.83 -4.38
N TYR A 122 17.68 0.35 -3.29
CA TYR A 122 17.16 -0.78 -2.53
C TYR A 122 16.59 -0.25 -1.21
N TRP A 123 15.28 -0.30 -1.08
CA TRP A 123 14.55 0.31 0.03
C TRP A 123 13.33 -0.50 0.47
N CYS A 124 12.93 -0.26 1.72
CA CYS A 124 11.64 -0.66 2.26
C CYS A 124 10.94 0.55 2.88
N ALA A 125 9.63 0.61 2.77
CA ALA A 125 8.83 1.68 3.37
C ALA A 125 7.60 1.12 4.08
N LEU A 126 7.15 1.83 5.12
CA LEU A 126 5.89 1.58 5.80
C LEU A 126 5.01 2.82 5.71
N THR A 127 3.73 2.63 5.41
CA THR A 127 2.77 3.73 5.38
C THR A 127 1.40 3.32 5.93
N ASP A 128 0.73 4.28 6.60
CA ASP A 128 -0.69 4.20 6.96
C ASP A 128 -1.56 5.10 6.07
N GLY A 129 -1.00 5.63 4.99
CA GLY A 129 -1.63 6.59 4.08
C GLY A 129 -1.57 8.05 4.56
N LYS A 130 -1.05 8.31 5.78
CA LYS A 130 -0.85 9.66 6.34
C LYS A 130 0.60 9.94 6.69
N ILE A 131 1.29 8.90 7.13
CA ILE A 131 2.72 8.94 7.44
C ILE A 131 3.40 7.88 6.58
N LYS A 132 4.55 8.22 6.03
CA LYS A 132 5.41 7.30 5.33
C LYS A 132 6.81 7.36 5.91
N TYR A 133 7.36 6.20 6.24
CA TYR A 133 8.74 6.03 6.69
C TYR A 133 9.46 5.11 5.71
N ILE A 134 10.66 5.52 5.27
CA ILE A 134 11.47 4.84 4.27
C ILE A 134 12.84 4.53 4.87
N TRP A 135 13.32 3.33 4.63
CA TRP A 135 14.67 2.86 4.96
C TRP A 135 15.39 2.38 3.71
N TYR A 136 16.60 2.89 3.47
CA TYR A 136 17.47 2.48 2.36
C TYR A 136 18.54 1.52 2.86
N PHE A 137 18.59 0.30 2.32
CA PHE A 137 19.41 -0.78 2.85
C PHE A 137 20.92 -0.57 2.69
N TYR A 138 21.39 0.02 1.58
CA TYR A 138 22.83 0.21 1.37
C TYR A 138 23.40 1.49 1.96
N THR A 139 22.60 2.47 2.21
CA THR A 139 23.05 3.78 2.69
C THR A 139 22.73 4.04 4.14
N GLY A 140 21.75 3.31 4.69
CA GLY A 140 21.20 3.59 6.01
C GLY A 140 20.44 4.91 6.06
N GLU A 141 20.11 5.50 4.89
CA GLU A 141 19.31 6.72 4.83
C GLU A 141 17.89 6.45 5.29
N GLU A 142 17.36 7.40 6.06
CA GLU A 142 15.99 7.40 6.51
C GLU A 142 15.25 8.60 5.98
N GLN A 143 14.00 8.37 5.60
CA GLN A 143 13.10 9.46 5.27
C GLN A 143 11.77 9.28 5.99
N LEU A 144 11.20 10.40 6.44
CA LEU A 144 9.89 10.44 7.10
C LEU A 144 9.06 11.57 6.51
N PHE A 145 7.85 11.25 6.06
CA PHE A 145 6.93 12.21 5.49
C PHE A 145 5.57 12.21 6.20
N ASP A 146 5.06 13.41 6.47
CA ASP A 146 3.68 13.64 6.91
C ASP A 146 2.85 13.98 5.67
N LEU A 147 2.29 12.95 5.02
CA LEU A 147 1.56 13.07 3.75
C LEU A 147 0.32 13.96 3.85
N ALA A 148 -0.23 14.14 5.06
CA ALA A 148 -1.35 15.05 5.26
C ALA A 148 -0.94 16.52 5.12
N LYS A 149 0.33 16.85 5.43
CA LYS A 149 0.88 18.21 5.34
C LYS A 149 1.76 18.43 4.13
N ASP A 150 2.45 17.38 3.73
CA ASP A 150 3.39 17.37 2.61
C ASP A 150 3.07 16.19 1.65
N PRO A 151 1.95 16.27 0.93
CA PRO A 151 1.51 15.18 0.04
C PRO A 151 2.44 14.98 -1.17
N LYS A 152 3.41 15.86 -1.37
CA LYS A 152 4.44 15.74 -2.40
C LYS A 152 5.78 15.24 -1.89
N GLU A 153 5.88 14.96 -0.59
CA GLU A 153 7.09 14.41 0.04
C GLU A 153 8.35 15.25 -0.19
N LEU A 154 8.22 16.60 -0.18
CA LEU A 154 9.31 17.52 -0.45
C LEU A 154 10.19 17.82 0.77
N HIS A 155 9.71 17.50 1.97
CA HIS A 155 10.35 17.85 3.24
C HIS A 155 10.57 16.61 4.11
N ASN A 156 11.76 16.01 4.01
CA ASN A 156 12.13 14.91 4.90
C ASN A 156 12.17 15.37 6.36
N ALA A 157 11.23 14.88 7.15
CA ALA A 157 11.04 15.25 8.56
C ALA A 157 11.88 14.41 9.55
N VAL A 158 12.80 13.56 9.09
CA VAL A 158 13.59 12.66 9.94
C VAL A 158 14.39 13.38 11.02
N ASN A 159 14.84 14.61 10.77
CA ASN A 159 15.59 15.45 11.70
C ASN A 159 14.73 16.47 12.45
N ASP A 160 13.42 16.53 12.20
CA ASP A 160 12.53 17.47 12.89
C ASP A 160 12.17 16.93 14.28
N LYS A 161 12.55 17.71 15.31
CA LYS A 161 12.33 17.35 16.73
C LYS A 161 10.87 17.05 17.07
N LYS A 162 9.91 17.68 16.38
CA LYS A 162 8.47 17.46 16.64
C LYS A 162 8.00 16.07 16.19
N TYR A 163 8.70 15.43 15.25
CA TYR A 163 8.40 14.08 14.79
C TYR A 163 9.23 12.99 15.48
N LYS A 164 10.12 13.33 16.43
CA LYS A 164 11.02 12.37 17.09
C LYS A 164 10.29 11.14 17.66
N LYS A 165 9.17 11.33 18.36
CA LYS A 165 8.39 10.23 18.94
C LYS A 165 7.80 9.33 17.85
N LEU A 166 7.28 9.95 16.78
CA LEU A 166 6.71 9.24 15.63
C LEU A 166 7.80 8.43 14.93
N LEU A 167 8.94 9.04 14.62
CA LEU A 167 10.09 8.37 14.02
C LEU A 167 10.56 7.16 14.83
N THR A 168 10.67 7.29 16.14
CA THR A 168 11.02 6.15 17.01
C THR A 168 10.00 5.01 16.87
N GLY A 169 8.71 5.32 16.80
CA GLY A 169 7.66 4.33 16.59
C GLY A 169 7.74 3.67 15.22
N MET A 170 7.98 4.44 14.15
CA MET A 170 8.10 3.91 12.78
C MET A 170 9.34 3.03 12.60
N ARG A 171 10.47 3.39 13.22
CA ARG A 171 11.67 2.53 13.26
C ARG A 171 11.38 1.20 13.94
N ALA A 172 10.71 1.22 15.10
CA ALA A 172 10.34 0.00 15.81
C ALA A 172 9.42 -0.90 14.98
N GLU A 173 8.45 -0.31 14.25
CA GLU A 173 7.59 -1.06 13.33
C GLU A 173 8.38 -1.64 12.14
N MET A 174 9.30 -0.89 11.56
CA MET A 174 10.16 -1.37 10.48
C MET A 174 11.04 -2.53 10.94
N ILE A 175 11.66 -2.42 12.13
CA ILE A 175 12.44 -3.49 12.74
C ILE A 175 11.56 -4.73 12.92
N ARG A 176 10.37 -4.59 13.49
CA ARG A 176 9.45 -5.70 13.69
C ARG A 176 9.08 -6.37 12.35
N HIS A 177 8.77 -5.57 11.35
CA HIS A 177 8.40 -6.05 10.01
C HIS A 177 9.54 -6.82 9.33
N LEU A 178 10.77 -6.29 9.41
CA LEU A 178 11.92 -6.88 8.75
C LEU A 178 12.58 -8.03 9.54
N SER A 179 12.30 -8.16 10.85
CA SER A 179 12.87 -9.21 11.69
C SER A 179 12.55 -10.63 11.20
N GLU A 180 11.42 -10.80 10.53
CA GLU A 180 11.00 -12.09 9.96
C GLU A 180 11.85 -12.52 8.75
N ARG A 181 12.60 -11.57 8.16
CA ARG A 181 13.41 -11.81 6.95
C ARG A 181 14.82 -12.28 7.24
N GLY A 182 15.31 -12.14 8.49
CA GLY A 182 16.62 -12.62 8.93
C GLY A 182 17.59 -11.52 9.33
N GLU A 183 18.79 -11.98 9.79
CA GLU A 183 19.82 -11.10 10.34
C GLU A 183 20.46 -10.14 9.32
N GLU A 184 20.26 -10.37 8.05
CA GLU A 184 20.70 -9.47 6.98
C GLU A 184 19.89 -8.16 6.92
N PHE A 185 18.69 -8.14 7.52
CA PHE A 185 17.83 -6.96 7.59
C PHE A 185 17.78 -6.35 8.99
N VAL A 186 17.74 -7.21 10.01
CA VAL A 186 17.68 -6.79 11.41
C VAL A 186 18.64 -7.62 12.26
N LYS A 187 19.61 -6.95 12.88
CA LYS A 187 20.57 -7.58 13.78
C LYS A 187 20.62 -6.84 15.10
N ASP A 188 20.62 -7.58 16.21
CA ASP A 188 20.65 -7.01 17.58
C ASP A 188 19.56 -5.96 17.82
N GLY A 189 18.38 -6.12 17.18
CA GLY A 189 17.27 -5.17 17.29
C GLY A 189 17.49 -3.85 16.54
N GLN A 190 18.39 -3.81 15.56
CA GLN A 190 18.66 -2.65 14.72
C GLN A 190 18.58 -2.99 13.24
N LEU A 191 18.20 -2.01 12.42
CA LEU A 191 18.25 -2.14 10.97
C LEU A 191 19.71 -2.23 10.51
N VAL A 192 19.98 -3.15 9.59
CA VAL A 192 21.30 -3.40 9.02
C VAL A 192 21.50 -2.54 7.78
N VAL A 193 22.73 -2.01 7.59
CA VAL A 193 23.19 -1.24 6.43
C VAL A 193 24.15 -2.08 5.62
#